data_7dfc6cb2f9a948c36f6baeb13ec849c2
#
_entry.id   7dfc6cb2f9a948c36f6baeb13ec849c2
#
_cell.length_a   1.000
_cell.length_b   1.000
_cell.length_c   1.000
_cell.angle_alpha   90.00
_cell.angle_beta   90.00
_cell.angle_gamma   90.00
#
_symmetry.space_group_name_H-M   'P 1'
#
loop_
_entity.id
_entity.type
_entity.pdbx_description
1 polymer ?
#
loop_
_entity_poly.entity_id
_entity_poly.type
_entity_poly.pdbx_seq_one_letter_code
_entity_poly.pdbx_strand_id
1 'polypeptide(L)'
;LRGEPGSSTVLTVQREGQAKPLDITVKRETIRISSVRGRMLEPGYGYIRISTFQADTANDFVRQLDELSAQAADKRLRGLVLDLRSNPGGLLTAAVQIADELLDKGGIVSTRGRNPVVDTVFNATSGDRLQGTPVVVLVDAGSASASEVLAAALRDNGRARVVGSRTFGKGSVQTVLPLDNGDAVKLT
;
A
#
# COMPACT_ATOMS: atom_id res chain seq x y z
N LEU A 1 8.61 -19.54 16.07
CA LEU A 1 7.17 -19.78 15.90
C LEU A 1 6.76 -20.07 14.45
N ARG A 2 7.68 -19.90 13.46
CA ARG A 2 7.42 -20.22 12.06
C ARG A 2 7.30 -21.73 11.86
N GLY A 3 6.59 -22.15 10.83
CA GLY A 3 6.41 -23.55 10.42
C GLY A 3 5.32 -23.66 9.38
N GLU A 4 5.11 -24.89 8.86
CA GLU A 4 4.13 -25.17 7.83
C GLU A 4 2.71 -24.81 8.27
N PRO A 5 1.90 -24.16 7.39
CA PRO A 5 0.48 -23.91 7.65
C PRO A 5 -0.25 -25.22 8.00
N GLY A 6 -1.12 -25.17 8.99
CA GLY A 6 -1.87 -26.34 9.50
C GLY A 6 -1.13 -27.14 10.59
N SER A 7 0.18 -26.95 10.76
CA SER A 7 0.91 -27.56 11.89
C SER A 7 0.61 -26.81 13.19
N SER A 8 0.84 -27.49 14.33
CA SER A 8 0.63 -26.88 15.65
C SER A 8 1.94 -26.70 16.40
N THR A 9 1.95 -25.74 17.31
CA THR A 9 3.01 -25.55 18.31
C THR A 9 2.40 -25.29 19.67
N VAL A 10 3.09 -25.71 20.74
CA VAL A 10 2.66 -25.41 22.11
C VAL A 10 3.51 -24.25 22.62
N LEU A 11 2.83 -23.24 23.17
CA LEU A 11 3.44 -22.09 23.83
C LEU A 11 3.20 -22.18 25.33
N THR A 12 4.27 -22.28 26.10
CA THR A 12 4.16 -22.15 27.57
C THR A 12 4.19 -20.67 27.94
N VAL A 13 3.08 -20.14 28.43
CA VAL A 13 2.89 -18.72 28.72
C VAL A 13 2.77 -18.52 30.24
N GLN A 14 3.64 -17.69 30.80
CA GLN A 14 3.49 -17.20 32.17
C GLN A 14 2.69 -15.90 32.17
N ARG A 15 1.59 -15.87 32.92
CA ARG A 15 0.78 -14.66 33.10
C ARG A 15 0.96 -14.12 34.52
N GLU A 16 1.00 -12.81 34.64
CA GLU A 16 1.01 -12.12 35.91
C GLU A 16 -0.24 -12.50 36.74
N GLY A 17 -0.07 -12.81 38.04
CA GLY A 17 -1.15 -13.26 38.89
C GLY A 17 -1.50 -14.74 38.79
N GLN A 18 -0.84 -15.54 37.94
CA GLN A 18 -1.01 -17.00 37.90
C GLN A 18 0.23 -17.72 38.40
N ALA A 19 -0.01 -18.67 39.34
CA ALA A 19 1.07 -19.41 40.00
C ALA A 19 1.75 -20.44 39.08
N LYS A 20 1.08 -20.90 38.02
CA LYS A 20 1.59 -21.92 37.10
C LYS A 20 1.53 -21.41 35.66
N PRO A 21 2.55 -21.74 34.82
CA PRO A 21 2.49 -21.52 33.40
C PRO A 21 1.30 -22.23 32.73
N LEU A 22 0.80 -21.66 31.64
CA LEU A 22 -0.28 -22.21 30.82
C LEU A 22 0.32 -22.72 29.50
N ASP A 23 0.02 -23.95 29.14
CA ASP A 23 0.36 -24.47 27.82
C ASP A 23 -0.81 -24.20 26.86
N ILE A 24 -0.51 -23.41 25.81
CA ILE A 24 -1.49 -23.01 24.80
C ILE A 24 -1.05 -23.61 23.47
N THR A 25 -1.88 -24.50 22.91
CA THR A 25 -1.67 -25.03 21.58
C THR A 25 -2.17 -24.02 20.54
N VAL A 26 -1.26 -23.58 19.65
CA VAL A 26 -1.57 -22.65 18.55
C VAL A 26 -1.39 -23.39 17.24
N LYS A 27 -2.41 -23.37 16.39
CA LYS A 27 -2.35 -23.86 15.01
C LYS A 27 -1.82 -22.76 14.11
N ARG A 28 -0.86 -23.09 13.24
CA ARG A 28 -0.32 -22.16 12.26
C ARG A 28 -1.26 -22.01 11.09
N GLU A 29 -1.57 -20.80 10.74
CA GLU A 29 -2.38 -20.45 9.59
C GLU A 29 -1.73 -19.31 8.81
N THR A 30 -2.02 -19.21 7.52
CA THR A 30 -1.64 -18.04 6.74
C THR A 30 -2.57 -16.88 7.10
N ILE A 31 -2.05 -15.92 7.88
CA ILE A 31 -2.81 -14.73 8.26
C ILE A 31 -2.65 -13.69 7.15
N ARG A 32 -3.74 -13.39 6.45
CA ARG A 32 -3.80 -12.28 5.50
C ARG A 32 -4.22 -11.02 6.27
N ILE A 33 -3.27 -10.14 6.52
CA ILE A 33 -3.56 -8.82 7.07
C ILE A 33 -3.73 -7.89 5.86
N SER A 34 -4.97 -7.43 5.62
CA SER A 34 -5.22 -6.46 4.56
C SER A 34 -4.45 -5.16 4.85
N SER A 35 -3.67 -4.73 3.88
CA SER A 35 -2.95 -3.45 3.92
C SER A 35 -3.85 -2.26 3.61
N VAL A 36 -5.07 -2.50 3.16
CA VAL A 36 -6.05 -1.47 2.77
C VAL A 36 -7.28 -1.56 3.64
N ARG A 37 -7.73 -0.41 4.15
CA ARG A 37 -8.97 -0.29 4.91
C ARG A 37 -9.74 0.93 4.43
N GLY A 38 -11.01 0.73 4.05
CA GLY A 38 -11.91 1.77 3.60
C GLY A 38 -13.06 1.99 4.57
N ARG A 39 -13.56 3.21 4.61
CA ARG A 39 -14.81 3.58 5.27
C ARG A 39 -15.39 4.85 4.68
N MET A 40 -16.70 5.03 4.79
CA MET A 40 -17.33 6.31 4.50
C MET A 40 -17.10 7.27 5.67
N LEU A 41 -16.72 8.52 5.38
CA LEU A 41 -16.62 9.60 6.38
C LEU A 41 -17.97 10.26 6.57
N GLU A 42 -18.55 10.67 5.46
CA GLU A 42 -19.86 11.30 5.31
C GLU A 42 -20.50 10.80 4.01
N PRO A 43 -21.80 10.97 3.79
CA PRO A 43 -22.45 10.54 2.55
C PRO A 43 -21.73 11.04 1.30
N GLY A 44 -21.15 10.11 0.53
CA GLY A 44 -20.39 10.37 -0.68
C GLY A 44 -18.92 10.71 -0.49
N TYR A 45 -18.39 10.78 0.73
CA TYR A 45 -16.96 11.02 0.98
C TYR A 45 -16.29 9.79 1.54
N GLY A 46 -15.49 9.14 0.68
CA GLY A 46 -14.73 7.93 1.04
C GLY A 46 -13.40 8.26 1.72
N TYR A 47 -12.97 7.34 2.56
CA TYR A 47 -11.65 7.32 3.16
C TYR A 47 -11.05 5.94 2.96
N ILE A 48 -9.83 5.88 2.41
CA ILE A 48 -9.05 4.66 2.26
C ILE A 48 -7.68 4.88 2.86
N ARG A 49 -7.28 4.00 3.79
CA ARG A 49 -5.94 3.94 4.35
C ARG A 49 -5.17 2.78 3.74
N ILE A 50 -3.95 3.05 3.29
CA ILE A 50 -2.98 2.05 2.86
C ILE A 50 -1.83 2.07 3.87
N SER A 51 -1.61 0.96 4.59
CA SER A 51 -0.58 0.86 5.63
C SER A 51 0.79 0.43 5.10
N THR A 52 0.81 -0.31 3.99
CA THR A 52 2.02 -0.76 3.27
C THR A 52 1.62 -1.24 1.88
N PHE A 53 2.59 -1.36 0.96
CA PHE A 53 2.35 -1.86 -0.39
C PHE A 53 2.81 -3.32 -0.51
N GLN A 54 1.86 -4.24 -0.57
CA GLN A 54 2.03 -5.68 -0.75
C GLN A 54 1.50 -6.10 -2.13
N ALA A 55 1.67 -7.38 -2.50
CA ALA A 55 1.23 -7.90 -3.79
C ALA A 55 -0.28 -7.69 -4.05
N ASP A 56 -1.11 -7.87 -3.02
CA ASP A 56 -2.57 -7.77 -3.14
C ASP A 56 -3.11 -6.33 -2.92
N THR A 57 -2.25 -5.35 -2.57
CA THR A 57 -2.69 -4.01 -2.15
C THR A 57 -3.46 -3.27 -3.22
N ALA A 58 -3.07 -3.37 -4.49
CA ALA A 58 -3.78 -2.71 -5.58
C ALA A 58 -5.19 -3.30 -5.78
N ASN A 59 -5.32 -4.62 -5.76
CA ASN A 59 -6.62 -5.30 -5.86
C ASN A 59 -7.51 -4.97 -4.64
N ASP A 60 -6.94 -4.96 -3.44
CA ASP A 60 -7.66 -4.57 -2.22
C ASP A 60 -8.12 -3.12 -2.26
N PHE A 61 -7.30 -2.21 -2.82
CA PHE A 61 -7.65 -0.81 -3.02
C PHE A 61 -8.84 -0.67 -3.97
N VAL A 62 -8.79 -1.31 -5.13
CA VAL A 62 -9.89 -1.30 -6.12
C VAL A 62 -11.17 -1.82 -5.50
N ARG A 63 -11.11 -2.96 -4.82
CA ARG A 63 -12.28 -3.52 -4.13
C ARG A 63 -12.88 -2.56 -3.10
N GLN A 64 -12.05 -1.96 -2.24
CA GLN A 64 -12.51 -0.98 -1.25
C GLN A 64 -13.11 0.27 -1.90
N LEU A 65 -12.53 0.73 -2.99
CA LEU A 65 -13.04 1.88 -3.74
C LEU A 65 -14.41 1.58 -4.35
N ASP A 66 -14.58 0.40 -4.95
CA ASP A 66 -15.86 -0.04 -5.53
C ASP A 66 -16.94 -0.22 -4.44
N GLU A 67 -16.59 -0.81 -3.29
CA GLU A 67 -17.49 -0.95 -2.14
C GLU A 67 -17.96 0.40 -1.60
N LEU A 68 -17.06 1.39 -1.49
CA LEU A 68 -17.40 2.75 -1.07
C LEU A 68 -18.26 3.47 -2.12
N SER A 69 -17.92 3.32 -3.39
CA SER A 69 -18.71 3.90 -4.48
C SER A 69 -20.12 3.35 -4.50
N ALA A 70 -20.29 2.04 -4.29
CA ALA A 70 -21.60 1.40 -4.24
C ALA A 70 -22.49 1.90 -3.08
N GLN A 71 -21.88 2.35 -1.97
CA GLN A 71 -22.58 2.94 -0.82
C GLN A 71 -23.00 4.39 -1.04
N ALA A 72 -22.37 5.09 -2.00
CA ALA A 72 -22.71 6.48 -2.29
C ALA A 72 -23.98 6.60 -3.13
N ALA A 73 -24.68 7.76 -3.01
CA ALA A 73 -25.74 8.09 -3.93
C ALA A 73 -25.21 8.10 -5.37
N ASP A 74 -26.00 7.65 -6.30
CA ASP A 74 -25.63 7.53 -7.73
C ASP A 74 -24.41 6.65 -7.99
N LYS A 75 -24.01 5.81 -7.01
CA LYS A 75 -22.84 4.93 -7.05
C LYS A 75 -21.54 5.67 -7.39
N ARG A 76 -21.48 6.95 -7.01
CA ARG A 76 -20.33 7.83 -7.27
C ARG A 76 -19.92 8.57 -6.01
N LEU A 77 -18.64 8.53 -5.69
CA LEU A 77 -18.08 9.35 -4.60
C LEU A 77 -18.04 10.83 -5.01
N ARG A 78 -18.22 11.70 -4.04
CA ARG A 78 -18.05 13.16 -4.16
C ARG A 78 -16.63 13.60 -3.82
N GLY A 79 -15.89 12.76 -3.09
CA GLY A 79 -14.50 12.97 -2.72
C GLY A 79 -13.89 11.73 -2.10
N LEU A 80 -12.57 11.60 -2.23
CA LEU A 80 -11.77 10.52 -1.62
C LEU A 80 -10.63 11.11 -0.80
N VAL A 81 -10.48 10.64 0.44
CA VAL A 81 -9.27 10.84 1.26
C VAL A 81 -8.45 9.55 1.21
N LEU A 82 -7.24 9.64 0.66
CA LEU A 82 -6.26 8.54 0.62
C LEU A 82 -5.20 8.77 1.70
N ASP A 83 -5.16 7.93 2.72
CA ASP A 83 -4.26 8.08 3.86
C ASP A 83 -3.03 7.17 3.72
N LEU A 84 -1.88 7.79 3.52
CA LEU A 84 -0.56 7.17 3.43
C LEU A 84 0.33 7.49 4.64
N ARG A 85 -0.22 8.07 5.70
CA ARG A 85 0.55 8.40 6.91
C ARG A 85 1.10 7.15 7.56
N SER A 86 2.36 7.21 7.99
CA SER A 86 3.11 6.11 8.59
C SER A 86 3.17 4.86 7.69
N ASN A 87 3.11 5.05 6.37
CA ASN A 87 3.28 3.98 5.39
C ASN A 87 4.73 4.01 4.85
N PRO A 88 5.58 3.05 5.24
CA PRO A 88 7.00 3.03 4.85
C PRO A 88 7.24 2.65 3.38
N GLY A 89 6.17 2.43 2.61
CA GLY A 89 6.23 1.97 1.24
C GLY A 89 6.00 0.47 1.09
N GLY A 90 6.75 -0.17 0.23
CA GLY A 90 6.65 -1.57 -0.13
C GLY A 90 6.88 -1.78 -1.63
N LEU A 91 6.06 -2.59 -2.28
CA LEU A 91 6.19 -2.92 -3.70
C LEU A 91 5.87 -1.70 -4.57
N LEU A 92 6.83 -1.28 -5.39
CA LEU A 92 6.67 -0.19 -6.36
C LEU A 92 5.53 -0.48 -7.34
N THR A 93 5.42 -1.72 -7.82
CA THR A 93 4.38 -2.13 -8.77
C THR A 93 2.96 -1.91 -8.22
N ALA A 94 2.73 -2.16 -6.93
CA ALA A 94 1.43 -1.92 -6.33
C ALA A 94 1.08 -0.42 -6.26
N ALA A 95 2.06 0.46 -5.97
CA ALA A 95 1.85 1.91 -6.00
C ALA A 95 1.59 2.41 -7.43
N VAL A 96 2.31 1.87 -8.42
CA VAL A 96 2.10 2.19 -9.84
C VAL A 96 0.68 1.80 -10.28
N GLN A 97 0.22 0.59 -9.94
CA GLN A 97 -1.12 0.13 -10.27
C GLN A 97 -2.21 1.02 -9.64
N ILE A 98 -2.05 1.41 -8.37
CA ILE A 98 -3.02 2.31 -7.72
C ILE A 98 -2.99 3.71 -8.35
N ALA A 99 -1.82 4.22 -8.74
CA ALA A 99 -1.71 5.49 -9.44
C ALA A 99 -2.43 5.43 -10.79
N ASP A 100 -2.26 4.32 -11.53
CA ASP A 100 -2.90 4.07 -12.82
C ASP A 100 -4.43 4.06 -12.72
N GLU A 101 -4.99 3.42 -11.69
CA GLU A 101 -6.44 3.42 -11.41
C GLU A 101 -7.04 4.82 -11.16
N LEU A 102 -6.21 5.79 -10.74
CA LEU A 102 -6.64 7.14 -10.40
C LEU A 102 -6.22 8.20 -11.42
N LEU A 103 -5.44 7.86 -12.43
CA LEU A 103 -4.97 8.73 -13.49
C LEU A 103 -5.60 8.31 -14.82
N ASP A 104 -5.77 9.25 -15.72
CA ASP A 104 -6.18 8.99 -17.11
C ASP A 104 -5.00 9.04 -18.08
N LYS A 105 -3.92 9.71 -17.69
CA LYS A 105 -2.68 9.89 -18.47
C LYS A 105 -1.57 10.47 -17.63
N GLY A 106 -0.35 10.46 -18.17
CA GLY A 106 0.82 11.12 -17.60
C GLY A 106 1.80 10.14 -16.98
N GLY A 107 2.96 10.66 -16.59
CA GLY A 107 4.02 9.85 -15.98
C GLY A 107 3.70 9.51 -14.53
N ILE A 108 3.92 8.26 -14.15
CA ILE A 108 3.77 7.79 -12.76
C ILE A 108 5.14 7.85 -12.06
N VAL A 109 6.12 7.16 -12.61
CA VAL A 109 7.49 7.13 -12.07
C VAL A 109 8.47 6.67 -13.14
N SER A 110 9.72 7.16 -13.05
CA SER A 110 10.83 6.60 -13.81
C SER A 110 11.96 6.21 -12.87
N THR A 111 12.63 5.11 -13.17
CA THR A 111 13.86 4.68 -12.51
C THR A 111 15.02 4.79 -13.47
N ARG A 112 16.18 5.23 -12.99
CA ARG A 112 17.42 5.31 -13.76
C ARG A 112 18.54 4.70 -12.96
N GLY A 113 19.37 3.88 -13.62
CA GLY A 113 20.52 3.23 -13.02
C GLY A 113 21.83 3.62 -13.71
N ARG A 114 22.94 3.05 -13.25
CA ARG A 114 24.25 3.19 -13.93
C ARG A 114 24.24 2.53 -15.32
N ASN A 115 23.43 1.49 -15.46
CA ASN A 115 23.24 0.80 -16.74
C ASN A 115 21.89 1.21 -17.32
N PRO A 116 21.86 1.93 -18.47
CA PRO A 116 20.60 2.38 -19.09
C PRO A 116 19.64 1.26 -19.49
N VAL A 117 20.12 0.02 -19.61
CA VAL A 117 19.28 -1.16 -19.92
C VAL A 117 18.25 -1.45 -18.82
N VAL A 118 18.49 -0.97 -17.60
CA VAL A 118 17.57 -1.14 -16.46
C VAL A 118 16.67 0.08 -16.21
N ASP A 119 16.77 1.11 -17.05
CA ASP A 119 15.90 2.27 -16.96
C ASP A 119 14.47 1.87 -17.26
N THR A 120 13.55 2.24 -16.38
CA THR A 120 12.14 1.91 -16.52
C THR A 120 11.30 3.17 -16.37
N VAL A 121 10.28 3.31 -17.24
CA VAL A 121 9.30 4.39 -17.16
C VAL A 121 7.90 3.79 -17.08
N PHE A 122 7.15 4.22 -16.08
CA PHE A 122 5.76 3.86 -15.91
C PHE A 122 4.89 5.09 -16.21
N ASN A 123 3.96 4.93 -17.14
CA ASN A 123 2.97 5.93 -17.48
C ASN A 123 1.58 5.40 -17.17
N ALA A 124 0.65 6.31 -16.90
CA ALA A 124 -0.74 5.97 -16.71
C ALA A 124 -1.39 5.55 -18.03
N THR A 125 -2.27 4.57 -17.94
CA THR A 125 -3.19 4.19 -19.00
C THR A 125 -4.50 4.96 -18.87
N SER A 126 -5.31 5.02 -19.93
CA SER A 126 -6.59 5.72 -19.89
C SER A 126 -7.60 5.00 -18.98
N GLY A 127 -8.29 5.73 -18.13
CA GLY A 127 -9.37 5.19 -17.31
C GLY A 127 -9.37 5.57 -15.84
N ASP A 128 -9.35 6.88 -15.50
CA ASP A 128 -9.55 7.32 -14.10
C ASP A 128 -10.85 6.74 -13.54
N ARG A 129 -10.72 5.77 -12.63
CA ARG A 129 -11.84 5.05 -12.00
C ARG A 129 -12.77 5.99 -11.23
N LEU A 130 -12.27 7.09 -10.71
CA LEU A 130 -13.05 8.10 -10.00
C LEU A 130 -13.63 9.18 -10.93
N GLN A 131 -13.35 9.14 -12.23
CA GLN A 131 -13.90 10.07 -13.24
C GLN A 131 -13.78 11.54 -12.81
N GLY A 132 -12.60 11.93 -12.31
CA GLY A 132 -12.31 13.28 -11.88
C GLY A 132 -12.82 13.66 -10.49
N THR A 133 -13.41 12.76 -9.73
CA THR A 133 -13.79 13.01 -8.32
C THR A 133 -12.57 13.53 -7.53
N PRO A 134 -12.68 14.61 -6.74
CA PRO A 134 -11.57 15.17 -5.98
C PRO A 134 -10.90 14.15 -5.05
N VAL A 135 -9.57 14.16 -5.03
CA VAL A 135 -8.76 13.30 -4.16
C VAL A 135 -7.84 14.15 -3.30
N VAL A 136 -7.78 13.84 -2.00
CA VAL A 136 -6.81 14.37 -1.05
C VAL A 136 -5.94 13.23 -0.55
N VAL A 137 -4.61 13.38 -0.62
CA VAL A 137 -3.64 12.40 -0.11
C VAL A 137 -3.04 12.91 1.18
N LEU A 138 -3.17 12.15 2.26
CA LEU A 138 -2.56 12.46 3.55
C LEU A 138 -1.20 11.78 3.67
N VAL A 139 -0.18 12.55 4.06
CA VAL A 139 1.19 12.09 4.24
C VAL A 139 1.81 12.61 5.53
N ASP A 140 2.85 11.92 6.02
CA ASP A 140 3.66 12.35 7.15
C ASP A 140 5.13 11.92 6.99
N ALA A 141 5.95 12.15 8.02
CA ALA A 141 7.36 11.75 8.02
C ALA A 141 7.58 10.22 7.93
N GLY A 142 6.57 9.41 8.22
CA GLY A 142 6.59 7.96 8.05
C GLY A 142 6.17 7.50 6.64
N SER A 143 5.70 8.41 5.79
CA SER A 143 5.40 8.12 4.38
C SER A 143 6.69 8.05 3.58
N ALA A 144 7.01 6.88 3.00
CA ALA A 144 8.29 6.66 2.33
C ALA A 144 8.17 5.83 1.05
N SER A 145 9.15 5.96 0.13
CA SER A 145 9.34 5.07 -1.03
C SER A 145 8.08 4.98 -1.92
N ALA A 146 7.43 3.81 -2.02
CA ALA A 146 6.22 3.60 -2.83
C ALA A 146 5.07 4.57 -2.45
N SER A 147 4.95 4.98 -1.18
CA SER A 147 4.00 6.01 -0.76
C SER A 147 4.31 7.37 -1.37
N GLU A 148 5.60 7.71 -1.45
CA GLU A 148 6.05 8.97 -2.05
C GLU A 148 5.83 8.95 -3.57
N VAL A 149 6.04 7.80 -4.21
CA VAL A 149 5.76 7.61 -5.63
C VAL A 149 4.27 7.87 -5.93
N LEU A 150 3.36 7.22 -5.18
CA LEU A 150 1.92 7.39 -5.37
C LEU A 150 1.49 8.84 -5.12
N ALA A 151 1.92 9.44 -4.01
CA ALA A 151 1.58 10.81 -3.67
C ALA A 151 2.12 11.82 -4.71
N ALA A 152 3.37 11.64 -5.16
CA ALA A 152 3.97 12.49 -6.18
C ALA A 152 3.30 12.33 -7.53
N ALA A 153 3.03 11.11 -7.99
CA ALA A 153 2.35 10.85 -9.25
C ALA A 153 0.97 11.55 -9.31
N LEU A 154 0.18 11.43 -8.25
CA LEU A 154 -1.13 12.07 -8.20
C LEU A 154 -1.04 13.61 -8.12
N ARG A 155 -0.06 14.14 -7.37
CA ARG A 155 0.16 15.59 -7.25
C ARG A 155 0.66 16.19 -8.56
N ASP A 156 1.68 15.59 -9.16
CA ASP A 156 2.40 16.15 -10.30
C ASP A 156 1.54 16.09 -11.59
N ASN A 157 0.63 15.14 -11.66
CA ASN A 157 -0.41 15.10 -12.71
C ASN A 157 -1.64 15.96 -12.37
N GLY A 158 -1.63 16.76 -11.30
CA GLY A 158 -2.75 17.63 -10.91
C GLY A 158 -4.00 16.86 -10.46
N ARG A 159 -3.88 15.56 -10.16
CA ARG A 159 -5.00 14.68 -9.84
C ARG A 159 -5.43 14.77 -8.37
N ALA A 160 -4.51 15.03 -7.46
CA ALA A 160 -4.79 15.12 -6.04
C ALA A 160 -4.07 16.28 -5.36
N ARG A 161 -4.62 16.73 -4.23
CA ARG A 161 -3.92 17.58 -3.27
C ARG A 161 -3.24 16.71 -2.22
N VAL A 162 -1.95 16.95 -1.99
CA VAL A 162 -1.19 16.30 -0.91
C VAL A 162 -1.22 17.21 0.31
N VAL A 163 -1.59 16.66 1.46
CA VAL A 163 -1.76 17.37 2.74
C VAL A 163 -1.02 16.62 3.84
N GLY A 164 -0.35 17.34 4.70
CA GLY A 164 0.37 16.77 5.84
C GLY A 164 1.74 17.38 6.05
N SER A 165 2.66 16.62 6.62
CA SER A 165 4.02 17.03 6.84
C SER A 165 4.98 16.46 5.77
N ARG A 166 6.23 16.93 5.79
CA ARG A 166 7.28 16.43 4.88
C ARG A 166 7.45 14.92 5.02
N THR A 167 7.50 14.23 3.89
CA THR A 167 7.72 12.78 3.79
C THR A 167 9.20 12.42 4.04
N PHE A 168 9.50 11.13 4.12
CA PHE A 168 10.83 10.60 4.44
C PHE A 168 11.91 11.01 3.44
N GLY A 169 11.62 11.00 2.12
CA GLY A 169 12.56 11.38 1.06
C GLY A 169 13.40 10.20 0.55
N LYS A 170 12.84 9.00 0.45
CA LYS A 170 13.54 7.84 -0.12
C LYS A 170 13.41 7.81 -1.64
N GLY A 171 14.40 8.33 -2.34
CA GLY A 171 14.47 8.40 -3.81
C GLY A 171 15.25 7.25 -4.49
N SER A 172 15.45 6.11 -3.82
CA SER A 172 16.17 4.96 -4.38
C SER A 172 15.31 3.71 -4.42
N VAL A 173 15.48 2.90 -5.48
CA VAL A 173 14.86 1.58 -5.63
C VAL A 173 15.89 0.51 -5.30
N GLN A 174 15.47 -0.54 -4.60
CA GLN A 174 16.32 -1.67 -4.23
C GLN A 174 15.81 -2.93 -4.93
N THR A 175 16.76 -3.69 -5.48
CA THR A 175 16.49 -5.01 -6.06
C THR A 175 16.98 -6.09 -5.12
N VAL A 176 16.15 -7.11 -4.90
CA VAL A 176 16.51 -8.31 -4.15
C VAL A 176 16.90 -9.39 -5.16
N LEU A 177 18.14 -9.81 -5.11
CA LEU A 177 18.67 -10.88 -5.96
C LEU A 177 18.78 -12.16 -5.11
N PRO A 178 18.00 -13.22 -5.42
CA PRO A 178 18.13 -14.49 -4.74
C PRO A 178 19.47 -15.14 -5.10
N LEU A 179 20.07 -15.83 -4.14
CA LEU A 179 21.29 -16.64 -4.30
C LEU A 179 20.92 -18.12 -4.27
N ASP A 180 21.79 -18.96 -4.88
CA ASP A 180 21.59 -20.41 -5.01
C ASP A 180 21.53 -21.15 -3.66
N ASN A 181 22.06 -20.56 -2.60
CA ASN A 181 22.05 -21.10 -1.23
C ASN A 181 20.79 -20.76 -0.43
N GLY A 182 19.81 -20.08 -1.04
CA GLY A 182 18.58 -19.64 -0.38
C GLY A 182 18.68 -18.29 0.31
N ASP A 183 19.85 -17.65 0.34
CA ASP A 183 20.02 -16.26 0.78
C ASP A 183 19.62 -15.27 -0.32
N ALA A 184 19.68 -13.98 -0.02
CA ALA A 184 19.44 -12.94 -1.01
C ALA A 184 20.33 -11.72 -0.76
N VAL A 185 20.75 -11.07 -1.83
CA VAL A 185 21.47 -9.79 -1.80
C VAL A 185 20.51 -8.67 -2.19
N LYS A 186 20.48 -7.62 -1.36
CA LYS A 186 19.70 -6.42 -1.61
C LYS A 186 20.63 -5.31 -2.11
N LEU A 187 20.42 -4.91 -3.37
CA LEU A 187 21.23 -3.89 -4.04
C LEU A 187 20.40 -2.62 -4.28
N THR A 188 21.07 -1.48 -4.19
CA THR A 188 20.50 -0.15 -4.51
C THR A 188 21.12 0.40 -5.76
#